data_bc507827b49078791e6a103bf3d21c92
#
_entry.id   bc507827b49078791e6a103bf3d21c92
#
_cell.length_a   1.000
_cell.length_b   1.000
_cell.length_c   1.000
_cell.angle_alpha   90.00
_cell.angle_beta   90.00
_cell.angle_gamma   90.00
#
_symmetry.space_group_name_H-M   'P 1'
#
loop_
_entity.id
_entity.type
_entity.pdbx_description
1 polymer ?
#
loop_
_entity_poly.entity_id
_entity_poly.type
_entity_poly.pdbx_seq_one_letter_code
_entity_poly.pdbx_strand_id
1 'polypeptide(L)'
;MHGLVIKNTGSRYTVCIDGSRCFDCKIKGAFRIKGIRTTNPVAIGDRVTVEVPANEADTAYITAIAPRRNYMIRRASNLSKESHILAANIDLALLVATIDFPATTLTFIDRFLATAEAYSIPALLVFNKIDRYDADARRTLDEYVALYTAIGYDCLPISALTGEGVDALAERLQGRITLLSGHSGTGKSTLINRLLPHADLRTQEISEYHRTGVHTTTFSEMLPLADASGYLIDTPGIKGFGTIEMQGPEVAHYFPEIFRASADCRFNNCTHTGEPGCAVRREMECGNIASSRYRSYLNILEDADGNKYREAY
;
A
#
# COMPACT_ATOMS: atom_id res chain seq x y z
N MET A 1 -8.81 25.46 12.53
CA MET A 1 -8.65 25.23 11.08
C MET A 1 -8.55 23.73 10.82
N HIS A 2 -8.99 23.24 9.67
CA HIS A 2 -8.83 21.82 9.30
C HIS A 2 -7.68 21.67 8.30
N GLY A 3 -6.88 20.63 8.48
CA GLY A 3 -5.72 20.38 7.60
C GLY A 3 -5.42 18.90 7.44
N LEU A 4 -4.55 18.60 6.47
CA LEU A 4 -4.05 17.27 6.15
C LEU A 4 -2.61 17.13 6.65
N VAL A 5 -2.31 16.06 7.37
CA VAL A 5 -0.95 15.74 7.82
C VAL A 5 -0.18 15.14 6.66
N ILE A 6 0.85 15.85 6.17
CA ILE A 6 1.66 15.41 5.03
C ILE A 6 3.05 14.91 5.43
N LYS A 7 3.51 15.25 6.63
CA LYS A 7 4.82 14.79 7.14
C LYS A 7 4.76 14.52 8.64
N ASN A 8 5.45 13.47 9.06
CA ASN A 8 5.57 13.07 10.44
C ASN A 8 7.03 12.74 10.76
N THR A 9 7.62 13.49 11.69
CA THR A 9 9.01 13.30 12.16
C THR A 9 9.08 12.72 13.58
N GLY A 10 7.98 12.15 14.07
CA GLY A 10 7.85 11.59 15.43
C GLY A 10 7.41 12.62 16.48
N SER A 11 8.00 13.79 16.52
CA SER A 11 7.66 14.86 17.47
C SER A 11 6.99 16.09 16.85
N ARG A 12 7.10 16.24 15.53
CA ARG A 12 6.54 17.34 14.75
C ARG A 12 5.79 16.82 13.53
N TYR A 13 4.78 17.57 13.11
CA TYR A 13 3.89 17.24 12.00
C TYR A 13 3.78 18.44 11.07
N THR A 14 3.99 18.23 9.78
CA THR A 14 3.62 19.26 8.81
C THR A 14 2.17 19.03 8.41
N VAL A 15 1.34 20.05 8.64
CA VAL A 15 -0.09 20.03 8.33
C VAL A 15 -0.39 21.09 7.30
N CYS A 16 -0.91 20.70 6.13
CA CYS A 16 -1.30 21.64 5.08
C CYS A 16 -2.80 21.91 5.13
N ILE A 17 -3.15 23.21 5.05
CA ILE A 17 -4.51 23.72 5.00
C ILE A 17 -4.75 24.18 3.56
N ASP A 18 -5.87 23.76 2.97
CA ASP A 18 -6.29 24.12 1.61
C ASP A 18 -5.22 23.87 0.53
N GLY A 19 -4.39 22.82 0.74
CA GLY A 19 -3.38 22.38 -0.25
C GLY A 19 -2.15 23.26 -0.44
N SER A 20 -2.13 24.49 0.14
CA SER A 20 -1.05 25.44 -0.14
C SER A 20 -0.33 25.96 1.10
N ARG A 21 -1.03 26.16 2.19
CA ARG A 21 -0.46 26.73 3.42
C ARG A 21 -0.15 25.65 4.43
N CYS A 22 1.12 25.38 4.69
CA CYS A 22 1.54 24.35 5.62
C CYS A 22 2.10 24.95 6.92
N PHE A 23 1.81 24.29 8.04
CA PHE A 23 2.24 24.65 9.38
C PHE A 23 3.06 23.54 10.00
N ASP A 24 4.08 23.91 10.78
CA ASP A 24 4.76 22.98 11.67
C ASP A 24 3.96 22.86 12.97
N CYS A 25 3.46 21.67 13.25
CA CYS A 25 2.51 21.42 14.33
C CYS A 25 3.09 20.49 15.39
N LYS A 26 2.68 20.71 16.64
CA LYS A 26 2.84 19.78 17.76
C LYS A 26 1.48 19.26 18.21
N ILE A 27 1.45 18.15 18.95
CA ILE A 27 0.22 17.64 19.53
C ILE A 27 -0.03 18.39 20.86
N LYS A 28 -1.27 18.87 21.05
CA LYS A 28 -1.72 19.51 22.30
C LYS A 28 -2.24 18.44 23.26
N GLY A 29 -1.53 18.22 24.37
CA GLY A 29 -1.94 17.29 25.42
C GLY A 29 -1.73 15.80 25.07
N ALA A 30 -2.23 14.93 25.93
CA ALA A 30 -2.14 13.49 25.73
C ALA A 30 -3.28 13.00 24.83
N PHE A 31 -3.03 12.83 23.53
CA PHE A 31 -3.95 12.17 22.61
C PHE A 31 -3.99 10.67 22.89
N ARG A 32 -5.13 10.19 23.41
CA ARG A 32 -5.42 8.76 23.54
C ARG A 32 -6.44 8.38 22.47
N ILE A 33 -6.02 7.65 21.44
CA ILE A 33 -6.96 7.02 20.52
C ILE A 33 -7.50 5.77 21.22
N LYS A 34 -8.83 5.71 21.44
CA LYS A 34 -9.48 4.54 22.04
C LYS A 34 -9.17 3.28 21.23
N GLY A 35 -8.55 2.29 21.86
CA GLY A 35 -8.33 0.96 21.29
C GLY A 35 -6.98 0.73 20.62
N ILE A 36 -6.18 1.77 20.33
CA ILE A 36 -4.86 1.61 19.73
C ILE A 36 -3.80 2.12 20.71
N ARG A 37 -2.97 1.22 21.22
CA ARG A 37 -1.75 1.59 21.96
C ARG A 37 -0.67 1.95 20.94
N THR A 38 -0.49 3.24 20.68
CA THR A 38 0.56 3.76 19.81
C THR A 38 1.31 4.89 20.50
N THR A 39 2.61 4.92 20.31
CA THR A 39 3.47 6.02 20.77
C THR A 39 3.23 7.30 19.97
N ASN A 40 2.74 7.18 18.73
CA ASN A 40 2.50 8.29 17.83
C ASN A 40 1.06 8.23 17.29
N PRO A 41 0.12 8.99 17.89
CA PRO A 41 -1.30 8.88 17.53
C PRO A 41 -1.65 9.52 16.19
N VAL A 42 -0.81 10.41 15.64
CA VAL A 42 -1.03 11.11 14.37
C VAL A 42 -0.17 10.49 13.28
N ALA A 43 -0.77 10.18 12.16
CA ALA A 43 -0.12 9.60 10.99
C ALA A 43 -0.26 10.53 9.77
N ILE A 44 0.57 10.32 8.75
CA ILE A 44 0.37 10.98 7.45
C ILE A 44 -0.98 10.56 6.86
N GLY A 45 -1.65 11.49 6.17
CA GLY A 45 -3.00 11.27 5.66
C GLY A 45 -4.12 11.54 6.68
N ASP A 46 -3.78 11.80 7.95
CA ASP A 46 -4.80 12.21 8.93
C ASP A 46 -5.36 13.60 8.61
N ARG A 47 -6.68 13.71 8.72
CA ARG A 47 -7.37 15.01 8.73
C ARG A 47 -7.46 15.47 10.17
N VAL A 48 -6.92 16.67 10.45
CA VAL A 48 -6.75 17.17 11.81
C VAL A 48 -7.33 18.58 11.97
N THR A 49 -7.70 18.90 13.21
CA THR A 49 -8.00 20.28 13.60
C THR A 49 -6.74 20.91 14.17
N VAL A 50 -6.40 22.10 13.68
CA VAL A 50 -5.21 22.88 14.07
C VAL A 50 -5.63 24.19 14.71
N GLU A 51 -5.01 24.54 15.83
CA GLU A 51 -5.09 25.82 16.50
C GLU A 51 -3.74 26.54 16.41
N VAL A 52 -3.74 27.80 16.01
CA VAL A 52 -2.58 28.69 16.01
C VAL A 52 -2.78 29.70 17.15
N PRO A 53 -1.97 29.67 18.23
CA PRO A 53 -2.08 30.64 19.31
C PRO A 53 -1.72 32.04 18.83
N ALA A 54 -2.45 33.06 19.29
CA ALA A 54 -2.22 34.45 18.90
C ALA A 54 -0.83 34.99 19.30
N ASN A 55 -0.20 34.36 20.29
CA ASN A 55 1.08 34.80 20.85
C ASN A 55 2.29 33.98 20.38
N GLU A 56 2.09 32.94 19.57
CA GLU A 56 3.13 32.04 19.06
C GLU A 56 2.99 31.90 17.56
N ALA A 57 3.53 32.86 16.79
CA ALA A 57 3.36 32.92 15.34
C ALA A 57 3.91 31.70 14.58
N ASP A 58 4.85 30.96 15.19
CA ASP A 58 5.59 29.87 14.52
C ASP A 58 5.21 28.46 14.99
N THR A 59 4.28 28.31 15.98
CA THR A 59 3.90 26.99 16.50
C THR A 59 2.41 26.80 16.43
N ALA A 60 1.97 25.81 15.67
CA ALA A 60 0.58 25.38 15.64
C ALA A 60 0.38 24.06 16.43
N TYR A 61 -0.84 23.81 16.88
CA TYR A 61 -1.16 22.65 17.69
C TYR A 61 -2.28 21.83 17.07
N ILE A 62 -2.06 20.53 16.96
CA ILE A 62 -3.11 19.57 16.60
C ILE A 62 -3.97 19.33 17.85
N THR A 63 -5.26 19.61 17.75
CA THR A 63 -6.23 19.50 18.86
C THR A 63 -7.23 18.37 18.67
N ALA A 64 -7.44 17.90 17.43
CA ALA A 64 -8.32 16.77 17.13
C ALA A 64 -7.87 16.03 15.88
N ILE A 65 -8.20 14.73 15.81
CA ILE A 65 -8.04 13.88 14.63
C ILE A 65 -9.43 13.45 14.19
N ALA A 66 -9.77 13.64 12.92
CA ALA A 66 -11.02 13.17 12.35
C ALA A 66 -11.03 11.62 12.25
N PRO A 67 -12.22 10.99 12.25
CA PRO A 67 -12.32 9.54 12.03
C PRO A 67 -11.61 9.11 10.74
N ARG A 68 -10.81 8.05 10.83
CA ARG A 68 -10.12 7.45 9.70
C ARG A 68 -11.05 6.50 8.95
N ARG A 69 -10.99 6.50 7.62
CA ARG A 69 -11.68 5.49 6.79
C ARG A 69 -10.93 4.17 6.80
N ASN A 70 -9.63 4.25 6.66
CA ASN A 70 -8.68 3.16 6.73
C ASN A 70 -7.35 3.66 7.29
N TYR A 71 -6.49 2.74 7.69
CA TYR A 71 -5.13 3.07 8.11
C TYR A 71 -4.25 1.82 8.04
N MET A 72 -2.97 2.03 7.77
CA MET A 72 -1.97 0.96 7.75
C MET A 72 -1.15 0.98 9.03
N ILE A 73 -0.91 -0.20 9.59
CA ILE A 73 -0.08 -0.37 10.77
C ILE A 73 1.18 -1.18 10.42
N ARG A 74 2.26 -0.84 11.12
CA ARG A 74 3.44 -1.68 11.26
C ARG A 74 3.50 -2.14 12.70
N ARG A 75 3.48 -3.43 12.94
CA ARG A 75 3.78 -3.96 14.27
C ARG A 75 5.26 -3.74 14.56
N ALA A 76 5.57 -3.29 15.77
CA ALA A 76 6.94 -3.27 16.23
C ALA A 76 7.42 -4.72 16.38
N SER A 77 8.71 -4.94 16.10
CA SER A 77 9.36 -6.24 16.32
C SER A 77 9.11 -6.74 17.76
N ASN A 78 9.06 -8.04 17.92
CA ASN A 78 8.71 -8.93 19.03
C ASN A 78 8.79 -8.46 20.51
N LEU A 79 9.23 -7.27 20.82
CA LEU A 79 9.44 -6.78 22.19
C LEU A 79 8.47 -5.69 22.64
N SER A 80 7.72 -5.06 21.74
CA SER A 80 6.71 -4.06 22.11
C SER A 80 5.33 -4.43 21.56
N LYS A 81 4.31 -4.38 22.42
CA LYS A 81 2.90 -4.52 22.03
C LYS A 81 2.36 -3.27 21.30
N GLU A 82 3.23 -2.38 20.86
CA GLU A 82 2.87 -1.11 20.27
C GLU A 82 2.87 -1.22 18.74
N SER A 83 1.79 -0.76 18.13
CA SER A 83 1.65 -0.67 16.68
C SER A 83 1.91 0.75 16.23
N HIS A 84 2.66 0.95 15.16
CA HIS A 84 2.84 2.26 14.54
C HIS A 84 1.92 2.40 13.33
N ILE A 85 1.09 3.44 13.32
CA ILE A 85 0.29 3.78 12.16
C ILE A 85 1.21 4.46 11.16
N LEU A 86 1.36 3.87 9.98
CA LEU A 86 2.23 4.36 8.92
C LEU A 86 1.57 5.45 8.11
N ALA A 87 0.32 5.21 7.70
CA ALA A 87 -0.48 6.14 6.91
C ALA A 87 -1.97 5.89 7.17
N ALA A 88 -2.80 6.91 6.95
CA ALA A 88 -4.24 6.86 7.12
C ALA A 88 -4.97 7.49 5.92
N ASN A 89 -6.24 7.16 5.77
CA ASN A 89 -7.13 7.70 4.72
C ASN A 89 -6.58 7.53 3.30
N ILE A 90 -5.96 6.37 3.02
CA ILE A 90 -5.40 6.02 1.72
C ILE A 90 -6.56 5.76 0.76
N ASP A 91 -6.53 6.42 -0.41
CA ASP A 91 -7.56 6.28 -1.45
C ASP A 91 -7.24 5.19 -2.45
N LEU A 92 -5.93 4.90 -2.66
CA LEU A 92 -5.46 3.96 -3.66
C LEU A 92 -4.14 3.31 -3.23
N ALA A 93 -4.06 1.98 -3.35
CA ALA A 93 -2.80 1.23 -3.27
C ALA A 93 -2.34 0.90 -4.69
N LEU A 94 -1.22 1.48 -5.12
CA LEU A 94 -0.65 1.30 -6.44
C LEU A 94 0.56 0.39 -6.38
N LEU A 95 0.52 -0.74 -7.09
CA LEU A 95 1.65 -1.64 -7.27
C LEU A 95 2.30 -1.43 -8.62
N VAL A 96 3.57 -1.05 -8.63
CA VAL A 96 4.39 -1.07 -9.85
C VAL A 96 5.03 -2.44 -9.99
N ALA A 97 4.54 -3.20 -10.95
CA ALA A 97 5.02 -4.53 -11.33
C ALA A 97 5.70 -4.51 -12.70
N THR A 98 6.46 -5.53 -13.01
CA THR A 98 7.09 -5.74 -14.33
C THR A 98 7.02 -7.22 -14.69
N ILE A 99 6.81 -7.52 -15.96
CA ILE A 99 6.83 -8.90 -16.48
C ILE A 99 8.26 -9.41 -16.50
N ASP A 100 9.21 -8.53 -16.85
CA ASP A 100 10.63 -8.85 -16.92
C ASP A 100 11.49 -7.65 -16.47
N PHE A 101 12.77 -7.90 -16.17
CA PHE A 101 13.81 -6.88 -15.86
C PHE A 101 13.55 -5.96 -14.66
N PRO A 102 13.31 -6.48 -13.44
CA PRO A 102 13.15 -7.86 -13.00
C PRO A 102 11.69 -8.34 -13.04
N ALA A 103 11.46 -9.64 -13.15
CA ALA A 103 10.11 -10.18 -13.12
C ALA A 103 9.46 -10.02 -11.73
N THR A 104 8.20 -9.58 -11.70
CA THR A 104 7.38 -9.57 -10.50
C THR A 104 6.56 -10.85 -10.45
N THR A 105 6.74 -11.64 -9.40
CA THR A 105 6.03 -12.92 -9.27
C THR A 105 4.54 -12.70 -8.97
N LEU A 106 3.69 -13.62 -9.47
CA LEU A 106 2.25 -13.60 -9.16
C LEU A 106 2.00 -13.64 -7.65
N THR A 107 2.77 -14.44 -6.90
CA THR A 107 2.64 -14.50 -5.44
C THR A 107 2.89 -13.14 -4.77
N PHE A 108 3.83 -12.34 -5.29
CA PHE A 108 4.07 -10.99 -4.77
C PHE A 108 2.90 -10.05 -5.08
N ILE A 109 2.36 -10.10 -6.31
CA ILE A 109 1.18 -9.32 -6.70
C ILE A 109 -0.01 -9.72 -5.83
N ASP A 110 -0.27 -11.01 -5.69
CA ASP A 110 -1.41 -11.54 -4.94
C ASP A 110 -1.34 -11.19 -3.45
N ARG A 111 -0.14 -11.23 -2.88
CA ARG A 111 0.10 -10.82 -1.49
C ARG A 111 -0.13 -9.34 -1.28
N PHE A 112 0.27 -8.51 -2.25
CA PHE A 112 -0.03 -7.08 -2.24
C PHE A 112 -1.55 -6.84 -2.28
N LEU A 113 -2.25 -7.50 -3.20
CA LEU A 113 -3.70 -7.35 -3.35
C LEU A 113 -4.45 -7.81 -2.09
N ALA A 114 -4.10 -8.97 -1.53
CA ALA A 114 -4.70 -9.46 -0.28
C ALA A 114 -4.46 -8.49 0.88
N THR A 115 -3.30 -7.81 0.90
CA THR A 115 -3.00 -6.77 1.89
C THR A 115 -3.89 -5.54 1.68
N ALA A 116 -4.07 -5.10 0.45
CA ALA A 116 -4.94 -3.96 0.14
C ALA A 116 -6.40 -4.25 0.54
N GLU A 117 -6.90 -5.45 0.26
CA GLU A 117 -8.23 -5.92 0.69
C GLU A 117 -8.37 -5.91 2.22
N ALA A 118 -7.37 -6.43 2.94
CA ALA A 118 -7.39 -6.48 4.41
C ALA A 118 -7.47 -5.08 5.05
N TYR A 119 -6.93 -4.06 4.39
CA TYR A 119 -7.03 -2.67 4.82
C TYR A 119 -8.19 -1.90 4.19
N SER A 120 -9.01 -2.56 3.35
CA SER A 120 -10.10 -1.93 2.60
C SER A 120 -9.61 -0.74 1.76
N ILE A 121 -8.49 -0.92 1.06
CA ILE A 121 -7.89 0.08 0.18
C ILE A 121 -8.03 -0.42 -1.26
N PRO A 122 -8.70 0.32 -2.17
CA PRO A 122 -8.72 -0.01 -3.59
C PRO A 122 -7.32 -0.18 -4.16
N ALA A 123 -7.11 -1.17 -5.03
CA ALA A 123 -5.81 -1.46 -5.62
C ALA A 123 -5.76 -1.17 -7.13
N LEU A 124 -4.62 -0.70 -7.62
CA LEU A 124 -4.29 -0.54 -9.03
C LEU A 124 -2.97 -1.25 -9.33
N LEU A 125 -2.98 -2.14 -10.31
CA LEU A 125 -1.78 -2.80 -10.83
C LEU A 125 -1.24 -2.01 -12.02
N VAL A 126 -0.02 -1.52 -11.91
CA VAL A 126 0.68 -0.81 -12.98
C VAL A 126 1.81 -1.69 -13.49
N PHE A 127 1.68 -2.19 -14.72
CA PHE A 127 2.71 -2.98 -15.39
C PHE A 127 3.65 -2.06 -16.15
N ASN A 128 4.83 -1.82 -15.61
CA ASN A 128 5.81 -0.87 -16.14
C ASN A 128 6.80 -1.54 -17.10
N LYS A 129 7.52 -0.72 -17.89
CA LYS A 129 8.56 -1.11 -18.85
C LYS A 129 8.06 -1.84 -20.09
N ILE A 130 6.83 -1.55 -20.54
CA ILE A 130 6.26 -2.15 -21.74
C ILE A 130 7.09 -1.87 -23.00
N ASP A 131 7.91 -0.81 -22.99
CA ASP A 131 8.88 -0.45 -24.03
C ASP A 131 9.98 -1.51 -24.25
N ARG A 132 10.19 -2.40 -23.25
CA ARG A 132 11.23 -3.43 -23.28
C ARG A 132 10.70 -4.84 -23.55
N TYR A 133 9.38 -5.02 -23.61
CA TYR A 133 8.77 -6.34 -23.73
C TYR A 133 8.83 -6.85 -25.17
N ASP A 134 9.38 -8.04 -25.35
CA ASP A 134 9.26 -8.82 -26.58
C ASP A 134 7.86 -9.45 -26.72
N ALA A 135 7.67 -10.27 -27.74
CA ALA A 135 6.36 -10.88 -28.02
C ALA A 135 5.88 -11.82 -26.90
N ASP A 136 6.80 -12.52 -26.24
CA ASP A 136 6.46 -13.46 -25.17
C ASP A 136 6.12 -12.73 -23.87
N ALA A 137 6.90 -11.69 -23.52
CA ALA A 137 6.60 -10.83 -22.38
C ALA A 137 5.28 -10.06 -22.55
N ARG A 138 4.96 -9.63 -23.78
CA ARG A 138 3.65 -8.99 -24.10
C ARG A 138 2.50 -9.96 -23.94
N ARG A 139 2.64 -11.20 -24.39
CA ARG A 139 1.62 -12.25 -24.20
C ARG A 139 1.38 -12.51 -22.70
N THR A 140 2.47 -12.62 -21.92
CA THR A 140 2.37 -12.78 -20.46
C THR A 140 1.70 -11.57 -19.80
N LEU A 141 1.98 -10.35 -20.27
CA LEU A 141 1.30 -9.14 -19.81
C LEU A 141 -0.22 -9.22 -20.05
N ASP A 142 -0.61 -9.60 -21.27
CA ASP A 142 -2.04 -9.71 -21.63
C ASP A 142 -2.75 -10.75 -20.77
N GLU A 143 -2.10 -11.89 -20.50
CA GLU A 143 -2.61 -12.92 -19.58
C GLU A 143 -2.79 -12.39 -18.14
N TYR A 144 -1.83 -11.63 -17.62
CA TYR A 144 -1.91 -11.05 -16.27
C TYR A 144 -2.99 -9.97 -16.19
N VAL A 145 -3.07 -9.10 -17.19
CA VAL A 145 -4.12 -8.08 -17.27
C VAL A 145 -5.50 -8.73 -17.31
N ALA A 146 -5.69 -9.75 -18.17
CA ALA A 146 -6.94 -10.49 -18.27
C ALA A 146 -7.31 -11.16 -16.92
N LEU A 147 -6.34 -11.84 -16.28
CA LEU A 147 -6.54 -12.49 -15.00
C LEU A 147 -7.05 -11.51 -13.93
N TYR A 148 -6.31 -10.43 -13.70
CA TYR A 148 -6.63 -9.51 -12.61
C TYR A 148 -7.87 -8.66 -12.89
N THR A 149 -8.11 -8.30 -14.16
CA THR A 149 -9.33 -7.60 -14.55
C THR A 149 -10.57 -8.48 -14.37
N ALA A 150 -10.49 -9.78 -14.66
CA ALA A 150 -11.59 -10.73 -14.44
C ALA A 150 -11.95 -10.87 -12.96
N ILE A 151 -10.99 -10.71 -12.05
CA ILE A 151 -11.21 -10.71 -10.59
C ILE A 151 -11.90 -9.41 -10.15
N GLY A 152 -11.61 -8.29 -10.82
CA GLY A 152 -12.15 -6.97 -10.53
C GLY A 152 -11.11 -5.91 -10.20
N TYR A 153 -9.81 -6.18 -10.44
CA TYR A 153 -8.75 -5.20 -10.23
C TYR A 153 -8.45 -4.41 -11.51
N ASP A 154 -8.24 -3.12 -11.35
CA ASP A 154 -7.77 -2.26 -12.43
C ASP A 154 -6.31 -2.57 -12.77
N CYS A 155 -6.01 -2.67 -14.07
CA CYS A 155 -4.67 -2.88 -14.59
C CYS A 155 -4.31 -1.79 -15.61
N LEU A 156 -3.08 -1.28 -15.54
CA LEU A 156 -2.60 -0.26 -16.46
C LEU A 156 -1.17 -0.57 -16.93
N PRO A 157 -0.97 -0.98 -18.18
CA PRO A 157 0.35 -1.08 -18.78
C PRO A 157 0.92 0.31 -19.08
N ILE A 158 2.20 0.54 -18.70
CA ILE A 158 2.89 1.81 -18.92
C ILE A 158 4.36 1.63 -19.28
N SER A 159 4.96 2.67 -19.83
CA SER A 159 6.40 2.89 -19.80
C SER A 159 6.73 4.21 -19.10
N ALA A 160 7.25 4.12 -17.89
CA ALA A 160 7.74 5.30 -17.18
C ALA A 160 8.92 5.97 -17.91
N LEU A 161 9.66 5.22 -18.74
CA LEU A 161 10.79 5.74 -19.52
C LEU A 161 10.31 6.57 -20.71
N THR A 162 9.40 6.05 -21.53
CA THR A 162 8.91 6.73 -22.73
C THR A 162 7.77 7.71 -22.44
N GLY A 163 6.99 7.46 -21.37
CA GLY A 163 5.80 8.21 -21.01
C GLY A 163 4.50 7.55 -21.45
N GLU A 164 4.56 6.45 -22.20
CA GLU A 164 3.38 5.73 -22.64
C GLU A 164 2.52 5.30 -21.45
N GLY A 165 1.22 5.67 -21.47
CA GLY A 165 0.25 5.35 -20.41
C GLY A 165 0.38 6.18 -19.12
N VAL A 166 1.41 7.04 -18.98
CA VAL A 166 1.64 7.80 -17.74
C VAL A 166 0.59 8.88 -17.53
N ASP A 167 0.11 9.53 -18.59
CA ASP A 167 -0.94 10.56 -18.49
C ASP A 167 -2.26 9.94 -17.96
N ALA A 168 -2.65 8.78 -18.46
CA ALA A 168 -3.80 8.04 -17.98
C ALA A 168 -3.65 7.60 -16.50
N LEU A 169 -2.42 7.29 -16.08
CA LEU A 169 -2.12 7.05 -14.68
C LEU A 169 -2.27 8.33 -13.86
N ALA A 170 -1.71 9.46 -14.31
CA ALA A 170 -1.80 10.73 -13.61
C ALA A 170 -3.25 11.16 -13.37
N GLU A 171 -4.13 11.01 -14.36
CA GLU A 171 -5.56 11.27 -14.21
C GLU A 171 -6.20 10.41 -13.11
N ARG A 172 -5.82 9.12 -13.00
CA ARG A 172 -6.33 8.23 -11.95
C ARG A 172 -5.84 8.58 -10.54
N LEU A 173 -4.74 9.31 -10.45
CA LEU A 173 -4.15 9.74 -9.16
C LEU A 173 -4.72 11.06 -8.66
N GLN A 174 -5.40 11.84 -9.50
CA GLN A 174 -5.98 13.13 -9.14
C GLN A 174 -6.97 13.00 -7.98
N GLY A 175 -6.88 13.91 -7.01
CA GLY A 175 -7.74 13.94 -5.83
C GLY A 175 -7.48 12.83 -4.81
N ARG A 176 -6.46 11.99 -5.01
CA ARG A 176 -6.23 10.78 -4.20
C ARG A 176 -4.95 10.84 -3.40
N ILE A 177 -5.00 10.24 -2.23
CA ILE A 177 -3.83 9.86 -1.44
C ILE A 177 -3.46 8.43 -1.89
N THR A 178 -2.37 8.31 -2.66
CA THR A 178 -1.94 7.06 -3.27
C THR A 178 -0.71 6.51 -2.59
N LEU A 179 -0.81 5.26 -2.12
CA LEU A 179 0.32 4.50 -1.62
C LEU A 179 1.03 3.83 -2.79
N LEU A 180 2.31 4.16 -3.01
CA LEU A 180 3.11 3.55 -4.07
C LEU A 180 3.93 2.38 -3.52
N SER A 181 3.81 1.21 -4.13
CA SER A 181 4.56 0.01 -3.80
C SER A 181 5.15 -0.67 -5.04
N GLY A 182 6.02 -1.63 -4.82
CA GLY A 182 6.71 -2.43 -5.84
C GLY A 182 8.12 -2.77 -5.40
N HIS A 183 8.67 -3.88 -5.86
CA HIS A 183 10.02 -4.27 -5.48
C HIS A 183 11.11 -3.43 -6.17
N SER A 184 12.38 -3.64 -5.78
CA SER A 184 13.50 -2.91 -6.36
C SER A 184 13.62 -3.20 -7.86
N GLY A 185 13.92 -2.17 -8.64
CA GLY A 185 14.13 -2.31 -10.08
C GLY A 185 12.88 -2.23 -10.96
N THR A 186 11.64 -2.18 -10.41
CA THR A 186 10.42 -2.06 -11.23
C THR A 186 10.23 -0.68 -11.87
N GLY A 187 11.08 0.30 -11.56
CA GLY A 187 11.02 1.64 -12.15
C GLY A 187 10.20 2.67 -11.37
N LYS A 188 9.94 2.43 -10.08
CA LYS A 188 9.23 3.39 -9.20
C LYS A 188 9.84 4.78 -9.22
N SER A 189 11.17 4.91 -9.03
CA SER A 189 11.84 6.21 -9.02
C SER A 189 11.71 6.94 -10.35
N THR A 190 11.78 6.23 -11.47
CA THR A 190 11.55 6.81 -12.81
C THR A 190 10.12 7.30 -12.95
N LEU A 191 9.15 6.53 -12.45
CA LEU A 191 7.74 6.91 -12.48
C LEU A 191 7.48 8.13 -11.58
N ILE A 192 8.01 8.14 -10.35
CA ILE A 192 7.89 9.29 -9.43
C ILE A 192 8.44 10.56 -10.08
N ASN A 193 9.65 10.50 -10.65
CA ASN A 193 10.26 11.67 -11.29
C ASN A 193 9.44 12.19 -12.48
N ARG A 194 8.73 11.31 -13.18
CA ARG A 194 7.86 11.72 -14.27
C ARG A 194 6.54 12.34 -13.79
N LEU A 195 5.95 11.79 -12.73
CA LEU A 195 4.75 12.33 -12.11
C LEU A 195 5.00 13.61 -11.31
N LEU A 196 6.23 13.81 -10.82
CA LEU A 196 6.65 14.91 -9.97
C LEU A 196 7.88 15.63 -10.55
N PRO A 197 7.81 16.25 -11.73
CA PRO A 197 8.97 16.82 -12.41
C PRO A 197 9.63 17.98 -11.65
N HIS A 198 8.94 18.56 -10.67
CA HIS A 198 9.45 19.64 -9.82
C HIS A 198 9.91 19.17 -8.43
N ALA A 199 9.63 17.92 -8.05
CA ALA A 199 10.26 17.33 -6.89
C ALA A 199 11.70 17.02 -7.29
N ASP A 200 12.66 17.82 -6.82
CA ASP A 200 14.11 17.64 -7.07
C ASP A 200 14.62 16.40 -6.32
N LEU A 201 13.95 15.28 -6.58
CA LEU A 201 14.27 13.96 -6.03
C LEU A 201 15.46 13.44 -6.84
N ARG A 202 16.67 13.76 -6.39
CA ARG A 202 17.88 13.13 -6.92
C ARG A 202 17.69 11.63 -6.86
N THR A 203 17.63 11.01 -8.03
CA THR A 203 17.45 9.55 -8.18
C THR A 203 18.47 8.73 -7.40
N GLN A 204 19.64 9.31 -7.11
CA GLN A 204 20.66 8.76 -6.23
C GLN A 204 20.28 8.79 -4.74
N GLU A 205 19.65 9.84 -4.23
CA GLU A 205 19.31 9.94 -2.80
C GLU A 205 18.23 8.92 -2.40
N ILE A 206 17.27 8.62 -3.27
CA ILE A 206 16.30 7.56 -2.99
C ILE A 206 16.99 6.20 -2.92
N SER A 207 18.00 5.94 -3.75
CA SER A 207 18.74 4.66 -3.76
C SER A 207 19.85 4.62 -2.71
N GLU A 208 20.51 5.74 -2.39
CA GLU A 208 21.55 5.83 -1.35
C GLU A 208 20.98 5.95 0.05
N TYR A 209 19.82 6.60 0.22
CA TYR A 209 19.05 6.59 1.47
C TYR A 209 18.67 5.16 1.90
N HIS A 210 18.62 4.24 0.94
CA HIS A 210 18.37 2.81 1.17
C HIS A 210 19.63 1.98 1.40
N ARG A 211 20.83 2.49 1.09
CA ARG A 211 22.10 1.73 1.18
C ARG A 211 22.89 1.95 2.47
N THR A 212 22.72 3.07 3.13
CA THR A 212 23.40 3.34 4.40
C THR A 212 22.58 2.72 5.54
N GLY A 213 23.05 1.60 6.06
CA GLY A 213 22.49 0.86 7.20
C GLY A 213 22.59 1.59 8.55
N VAL A 214 22.34 2.89 8.58
CA VAL A 214 22.17 3.67 9.80
C VAL A 214 20.73 3.53 10.24
N HIS A 215 20.49 3.20 11.48
CA HIS A 215 19.18 3.13 12.15
C HIS A 215 18.35 4.38 11.85
N THR A 216 17.62 4.37 10.76
CA THR A 216 16.81 5.50 10.31
C THR A 216 15.44 5.36 10.89
N THR A 217 15.09 6.23 11.80
CA THR A 217 13.70 6.57 12.16
C THR A 217 12.98 6.84 10.85
N THR A 218 12.06 5.97 10.47
CA THR A 218 11.38 6.00 9.18
C THR A 218 10.40 7.16 9.20
N PHE A 219 10.84 8.33 8.76
CA PHE A 219 9.96 9.46 8.54
C PHE A 219 9.10 9.17 7.33
N SER A 220 7.79 9.31 7.49
CA SER A 220 6.84 9.16 6.39
C SER A 220 6.46 10.55 5.87
N GLU A 221 6.51 10.72 4.57
CA GLU A 221 6.18 11.97 3.88
C GLU A 221 5.27 11.70 2.68
N MET A 222 4.32 12.61 2.46
CA MET A 222 3.46 12.62 1.29
C MET A 222 3.99 13.65 0.30
N LEU A 223 4.20 13.22 -0.94
CA LEU A 223 4.67 14.06 -2.03
C LEU A 223 3.47 14.58 -2.82
N PRO A 224 3.25 15.90 -2.92
CA PRO A 224 2.16 16.43 -3.73
C PRO A 224 2.41 16.16 -5.22
N LEU A 225 1.36 15.77 -5.96
CA LEU A 225 1.42 15.70 -7.43
C LEU A 225 1.72 17.08 -8.03
N ALA A 226 2.22 17.10 -9.28
CA ALA A 226 2.69 18.34 -9.93
C ALA A 226 1.65 19.48 -9.97
N ASP A 227 0.37 19.13 -10.03
CA ASP A 227 -0.77 20.05 -10.01
C ASP A 227 -1.38 20.25 -8.61
N ALA A 228 -0.75 19.72 -7.58
CA ALA A 228 -1.24 19.68 -6.20
C ALA A 228 -2.63 19.02 -6.03
N SER A 229 -3.12 18.30 -7.04
CA SER A 229 -4.44 17.67 -7.01
C SER A 229 -4.48 16.37 -6.19
N GLY A 230 -3.32 15.76 -5.87
CA GLY A 230 -3.25 14.52 -5.11
C GLY A 230 -1.89 14.36 -4.44
N TYR A 231 -1.70 13.22 -3.77
CA TYR A 231 -0.46 12.91 -3.03
C TYR A 231 0.01 11.50 -3.30
N LEU A 232 1.33 11.34 -3.42
CA LEU A 232 2.00 10.03 -3.38
C LEU A 232 2.64 9.82 -2.01
N ILE A 233 2.43 8.63 -1.45
CA ILE A 233 3.17 8.13 -0.31
C ILE A 233 4.20 7.15 -0.87
N ASP A 234 5.47 7.56 -0.94
CA ASP A 234 6.54 6.60 -1.22
C ASP A 234 6.93 5.90 0.07
N THR A 235 6.96 4.59 0.03
CA THR A 235 7.13 3.76 1.19
C THR A 235 8.46 3.04 1.21
N PRO A 236 9.58 3.75 1.40
CA PRO A 236 10.86 3.11 1.66
C PRO A 236 10.82 2.24 2.92
N GLY A 237 9.98 2.60 3.88
CA GLY A 237 9.81 1.88 5.14
C GLY A 237 8.71 0.82 5.15
N ILE A 238 7.89 0.70 4.10
CA ILE A 238 6.86 -0.35 4.02
C ILE A 238 7.45 -1.59 3.30
N LYS A 239 8.64 -2.03 3.69
CA LYS A 239 9.11 -3.39 3.38
C LYS A 239 8.18 -4.48 3.91
N GLY A 240 7.14 -4.09 4.63
CA GLY A 240 6.11 -4.97 5.20
C GLY A 240 4.73 -4.88 4.54
N PHE A 241 4.57 -4.19 3.40
CA PHE A 241 3.33 -4.33 2.63
C PHE A 241 3.34 -5.72 1.98
N GLY A 242 2.47 -6.60 2.44
CA GLY A 242 2.46 -8.03 2.11
C GLY A 242 2.89 -8.94 3.25
N THR A 243 3.25 -8.41 4.42
CA THR A 243 3.54 -9.18 5.64
C THR A 243 2.55 -8.85 6.77
N ILE A 244 1.26 -8.67 6.42
CA ILE A 244 0.23 -8.61 7.46
C ILE A 244 0.15 -10.00 8.08
N GLU A 245 0.14 -10.06 9.41
CA GLU A 245 -0.28 -11.25 10.13
C GLU A 245 -1.79 -11.41 9.97
N MET A 246 -2.19 -12.06 8.88
CA MET A 246 -3.56 -12.50 8.66
C MET A 246 -3.79 -13.72 9.55
N GLN A 247 -4.95 -13.81 10.18
CA GLN A 247 -5.35 -15.06 10.83
C GLN A 247 -5.81 -16.04 9.76
N GLY A 248 -5.42 -17.32 9.87
CA GLY A 248 -5.72 -18.34 8.86
C GLY A 248 -7.15 -18.31 8.33
N PRO A 249 -8.21 -18.27 9.19
CA PRO A 249 -9.61 -18.21 8.74
C PRO A 249 -9.98 -16.97 7.94
N GLU A 250 -9.23 -15.86 8.08
CA GLU A 250 -9.53 -14.59 7.41
C GLU A 250 -8.92 -14.49 6.02
N VAL A 251 -7.90 -15.28 5.70
CA VAL A 251 -7.15 -15.18 4.43
C VAL A 251 -8.06 -15.30 3.22
N ALA A 252 -9.07 -16.18 3.26
CA ALA A 252 -10.02 -16.35 2.17
C ALA A 252 -10.82 -15.06 1.87
N HIS A 253 -11.08 -14.25 2.88
CA HIS A 253 -11.83 -12.99 2.72
C HIS A 253 -11.07 -11.96 1.88
N TYR A 254 -9.76 -12.07 1.80
CA TYR A 254 -8.89 -11.15 1.07
C TYR A 254 -8.57 -11.60 -0.36
N PHE A 255 -9.26 -12.63 -0.83
CA PHE A 255 -9.28 -13.10 -2.20
C PHE A 255 -10.72 -13.06 -2.73
N PRO A 256 -11.14 -11.97 -3.40
CA PRO A 256 -12.56 -11.72 -3.74
C PRO A 256 -13.24 -12.90 -4.48
N GLU A 257 -12.52 -13.55 -5.40
CA GLU A 257 -13.03 -14.70 -6.15
C GLU A 257 -13.17 -15.96 -5.26
N ILE A 258 -12.23 -16.17 -4.33
CA ILE A 258 -12.27 -17.27 -3.37
C ILE A 258 -13.39 -17.02 -2.36
N PHE A 259 -13.49 -15.79 -1.85
CA PHE A 259 -14.53 -15.41 -0.90
C PHE A 259 -15.92 -15.58 -1.48
N ARG A 260 -16.16 -15.15 -2.74
CA ARG A 260 -17.43 -15.36 -3.43
C ARG A 260 -17.76 -16.84 -3.55
N ALA A 261 -16.82 -17.67 -4.00
CA ALA A 261 -17.03 -19.10 -4.15
C ALA A 261 -17.22 -19.83 -2.81
N SER A 262 -16.67 -19.30 -1.71
CA SER A 262 -16.75 -19.92 -0.38
C SER A 262 -18.18 -20.00 0.17
N ALA A 263 -19.08 -19.14 -0.30
CA ALA A 263 -20.50 -19.14 0.09
C ALA A 263 -21.21 -20.47 -0.22
N ASP A 264 -20.73 -21.20 -1.25
CA ASP A 264 -21.28 -22.47 -1.70
C ASP A 264 -20.55 -23.68 -1.12
N CYS A 265 -19.62 -23.49 -0.16
CA CYS A 265 -18.96 -24.57 0.54
C CYS A 265 -19.91 -25.30 1.48
N ARG A 266 -19.74 -26.62 1.58
CA ARG A 266 -20.53 -27.47 2.50
C ARG A 266 -20.38 -27.06 3.97
N PHE A 267 -19.21 -26.54 4.36
CA PHE A 267 -18.88 -26.19 5.75
C PHE A 267 -18.60 -24.69 5.85
N ASN A 268 -19.18 -24.03 6.85
CA ASN A 268 -18.99 -22.59 7.08
C ASN A 268 -17.56 -22.20 7.49
N ASN A 269 -16.78 -23.16 8.01
CA ASN A 269 -15.38 -22.99 8.41
C ASN A 269 -14.41 -23.68 7.45
N CYS A 270 -14.81 -23.83 6.19
CA CYS A 270 -13.97 -24.45 5.17
C CYS A 270 -12.69 -23.64 4.97
N THR A 271 -11.54 -24.26 5.07
CA THR A 271 -10.23 -23.64 4.78
C THR A 271 -9.79 -23.84 3.33
N HIS A 272 -10.62 -24.52 2.53
CA HIS A 272 -10.43 -24.79 1.10
C HIS A 272 -9.17 -25.62 0.78
N THR A 273 -8.61 -26.33 1.76
CA THR A 273 -7.38 -27.11 1.61
C THR A 273 -7.61 -28.57 1.24
N GLY A 274 -8.71 -29.18 1.70
CA GLY A 274 -8.98 -30.59 1.45
C GLY A 274 -10.38 -31.07 1.84
N GLU A 275 -11.24 -30.14 2.29
CA GLU A 275 -12.58 -30.50 2.81
C GLU A 275 -13.48 -31.03 1.70
N PRO A 276 -14.27 -32.09 1.98
CA PRO A 276 -15.21 -32.65 1.02
C PRO A 276 -16.35 -31.65 0.73
N GLY A 277 -16.66 -31.44 -0.55
CA GLY A 277 -17.69 -30.50 -0.98
C GLY A 277 -17.25 -29.03 -0.92
N CYS A 278 -15.94 -28.78 -1.02
CA CYS A 278 -15.38 -27.44 -1.13
C CYS A 278 -15.69 -26.84 -2.51
N ALA A 279 -16.45 -25.74 -2.53
CA ALA A 279 -16.81 -25.04 -3.77
C ALA A 279 -15.60 -24.33 -4.39
N VAL A 280 -14.71 -23.75 -3.58
CA VAL A 280 -13.51 -23.08 -4.08
C VAL A 280 -12.62 -24.03 -4.89
N ARG A 281 -12.41 -25.26 -4.40
CA ARG A 281 -11.64 -26.25 -5.15
C ARG A 281 -12.34 -26.68 -6.44
N ARG A 282 -13.65 -26.85 -6.42
CA ARG A 282 -14.44 -27.15 -7.60
C ARG A 282 -14.33 -26.01 -8.64
N GLU A 283 -14.45 -24.75 -8.22
CA GLU A 283 -14.32 -23.61 -9.12
C GLU A 283 -12.89 -23.46 -9.69
N MET A 284 -11.88 -23.81 -8.91
CA MET A 284 -10.50 -23.89 -9.39
C MET A 284 -10.31 -25.01 -10.43
N GLU A 285 -10.87 -26.21 -10.18
CA GLU A 285 -10.82 -27.34 -11.11
C GLU A 285 -11.58 -27.03 -12.43
N CYS A 286 -12.66 -26.25 -12.35
CA CYS A 286 -13.42 -25.77 -13.52
C CYS A 286 -12.74 -24.59 -14.25
N GLY A 287 -11.65 -24.03 -13.71
CA GLY A 287 -10.95 -22.90 -14.30
C GLY A 287 -11.56 -21.53 -14.02
N ASN A 288 -12.61 -21.44 -13.21
CA ASN A 288 -13.25 -20.17 -12.79
C ASN A 288 -12.40 -19.41 -11.75
N ILE A 289 -11.57 -20.14 -10.98
CA ILE A 289 -10.53 -19.58 -10.11
C ILE A 289 -9.19 -20.00 -10.69
N ALA A 290 -8.32 -19.03 -10.98
CA ALA A 290 -7.00 -19.33 -11.52
C ALA A 290 -6.16 -20.15 -10.52
N SER A 291 -5.51 -21.20 -11.00
CA SER A 291 -4.66 -22.06 -10.16
C SER A 291 -3.49 -21.30 -9.51
N SER A 292 -2.99 -20.24 -10.15
CA SER A 292 -1.97 -19.35 -9.59
C SER A 292 -2.49 -18.59 -8.36
N ARG A 293 -3.71 -18.06 -8.43
CA ARG A 293 -4.37 -17.37 -7.32
C ARG A 293 -4.64 -18.31 -6.15
N TYR A 294 -5.18 -19.49 -6.43
CA TYR A 294 -5.39 -20.50 -5.40
C TYR A 294 -4.07 -20.93 -4.73
N ARG A 295 -2.99 -21.06 -5.49
CA ARG A 295 -1.65 -21.34 -4.94
C ARG A 295 -1.15 -20.21 -4.05
N SER A 296 -1.34 -18.96 -4.46
CA SER A 296 -0.97 -17.77 -3.65
C SER A 296 -1.78 -17.73 -2.35
N TYR A 297 -3.07 -18.06 -2.41
CA TYR A 297 -3.92 -18.20 -1.24
C TYR A 297 -3.36 -19.24 -0.25
N LEU A 298 -3.02 -20.44 -0.74
CA LEU A 298 -2.45 -21.49 0.11
C LEU A 298 -1.11 -21.07 0.74
N ASN A 299 -0.25 -20.39 -0.01
CA ASN A 299 1.03 -19.89 0.51
C ASN A 299 0.83 -18.85 1.63
N ILE A 300 -0.17 -17.98 1.51
CA ILE A 300 -0.46 -16.99 2.55
C ILE A 300 -1.10 -17.65 3.76
N LEU A 301 -1.97 -18.63 3.55
CA LEU A 301 -2.59 -19.41 4.61
C LEU A 301 -1.54 -20.18 5.43
N GLU A 302 -0.59 -20.84 4.74
CA GLU A 302 0.52 -21.55 5.39
C GLU A 302 1.41 -20.59 6.20
N ASP A 303 1.72 -19.40 5.66
CA ASP A 303 2.46 -18.37 6.39
C ASP A 303 1.68 -17.89 7.63
N ALA A 304 0.36 -17.78 7.55
CA ALA A 304 -0.49 -17.37 8.67
C ALA A 304 -0.51 -18.42 9.80
N ASP A 305 -0.55 -19.69 9.45
CA ASP A 305 -0.58 -20.82 10.42
C ASP A 305 0.82 -21.14 10.95
N GLY A 306 1.86 -20.97 10.11
CA GLY A 306 3.26 -21.30 10.41
C GLY A 306 4.05 -20.24 11.18
N ASN A 307 3.45 -19.10 11.49
CA ASN A 307 4.15 -17.88 11.95
C ASN A 307 4.70 -17.94 13.38
N LYS A 308 5.06 -19.10 13.89
CA LYS A 308 5.72 -19.21 15.20
C LYS A 308 7.23 -19.34 15.14
N TYR A 309 7.82 -19.76 14.04
CA TYR A 309 9.28 -19.96 13.96
C TYR A 309 9.80 -19.91 12.51
N ARG A 310 9.97 -18.70 11.94
CA ARG A 310 11.02 -18.49 10.93
C ARG A 310 12.10 -17.61 11.52
N GLU A 311 13.23 -18.24 11.88
CA GLU A 311 14.48 -17.54 12.16
C GLU A 311 14.87 -16.70 10.95
N ALA A 312 15.25 -15.44 11.22
CA ALA A 312 15.81 -14.54 10.21
C ALA A 312 17.13 -15.12 9.69
N TYR A 313 17.17 -15.43 8.40
CA TYR A 313 18.41 -15.58 7.64
C TYR A 313 18.74 -14.25 6.95
#